data_3b51f7fb9c055a04cf99db6bfdf29677
#
_entry.id   3b51f7fb9c055a04cf99db6bfdf29677
#
_cell.length_a   1.000
_cell.length_b   1.000
_cell.length_c   1.000
_cell.angle_alpha   90.00
_cell.angle_beta   90.00
_cell.angle_gamma   90.00
#
_symmetry.space_group_name_H-M   'P 1'
#
loop_
_entity.id
_entity.type
_entity.pdbx_description
1 polymer ?
#
loop_
_entity_poly.entity_id
_entity_poly.type
_entity_poly.pdbx_seq_one_letter_code
_entity_poly.pdbx_strand_id
1 'polypeptide(L)'
;MLVVVYKGIAVPVYWLLLNKQGNSSTRERIALMKRFIQQFGKGQLLGLLADREFIGEAWLAWLNTEQISFHIRIKKDAKVPSSRGEPVQAKQLFQFLKAGEAHTLATAKTMTGVDVFLSGLRLSDGELLIIASSKACLNAIEIYGKRWQIETLFSCLKGRGFNLEETRVTDRARIKRLLVVAVVAFCWAHRIGEWQHENVKPIKVKKHQRMAKSFFRVGLDLLRDSLLNPIDSLRLFCQNFLQFIDLEEAYCNS
;
A
#
# COMPACT_ATOMS: atom_id res chain seq x y z
N MET A 1 -8.49 -3.67 -4.38
CA MET A 1 -7.25 -4.48 -4.27
C MET A 1 -6.77 -4.44 -2.82
N LEU A 2 -6.37 -5.56 -2.26
CA LEU A 2 -5.67 -5.69 -0.98
C LEU A 2 -4.20 -6.02 -1.28
N VAL A 3 -3.31 -5.29 -0.66
CA VAL A 3 -1.86 -5.45 -0.82
C VAL A 3 -1.20 -5.62 0.54
N VAL A 4 -0.07 -6.30 0.58
CA VAL A 4 0.84 -6.33 1.73
C VAL A 4 2.02 -5.42 1.43
N VAL A 5 2.37 -4.55 2.36
CA VAL A 5 3.57 -3.71 2.23
C VAL A 5 4.77 -4.50 2.76
N TYR A 6 5.72 -4.76 1.87
CA TYR A 6 6.93 -5.51 2.18
C TYR A 6 8.15 -4.77 1.63
N LYS A 7 9.14 -4.49 2.46
CA LYS A 7 10.41 -3.82 2.08
C LYS A 7 10.23 -2.61 1.15
N GLY A 8 9.21 -1.80 1.39
CA GLY A 8 8.96 -0.58 0.62
C GLY A 8 8.22 -0.76 -0.71
N ILE A 9 7.60 -1.92 -0.96
CA ILE A 9 6.67 -2.14 -2.07
C ILE A 9 5.32 -2.66 -1.60
N ALA A 10 4.29 -2.47 -2.42
CA ALA A 10 2.98 -3.08 -2.23
C ALA A 10 2.89 -4.36 -3.07
N VAL A 11 2.80 -5.51 -2.40
CA VAL A 11 2.62 -6.81 -3.02
C VAL A 11 1.12 -7.13 -3.09
N PRO A 12 0.50 -7.25 -4.28
CA PRO A 12 -0.91 -7.58 -4.39
C PRO A 12 -1.19 -9.01 -3.93
N VAL A 13 -2.15 -9.15 -3.01
CA VAL A 13 -2.59 -10.46 -2.50
C VAL A 13 -3.98 -10.82 -3.02
N TYR A 14 -4.92 -9.90 -2.92
CA TYR A 14 -6.28 -10.08 -3.42
C TYR A 14 -6.81 -8.87 -4.15
N TRP A 15 -7.64 -9.11 -5.19
CA TRP A 15 -8.37 -8.05 -5.88
C TRP A 15 -9.75 -8.52 -6.36
N LEU A 16 -10.64 -7.55 -6.50
CA LEU A 16 -11.94 -7.72 -7.11
C LEU A 16 -12.08 -6.72 -8.27
N LEU A 17 -12.48 -7.20 -9.42
CA LEU A 17 -12.91 -6.35 -10.53
C LEU A 17 -14.40 -6.08 -10.34
N LEU A 18 -14.72 -4.86 -9.89
CA LEU A 18 -16.10 -4.46 -9.59
C LEU A 18 -16.89 -4.23 -10.88
N ASN A 19 -18.14 -4.67 -10.89
CA ASN A 19 -19.07 -4.42 -11.99
C ASN A 19 -19.88 -3.14 -11.79
N LYS A 20 -19.22 -2.08 -11.33
CA LYS A 20 -19.87 -0.79 -11.05
C LYS A 20 -18.83 0.33 -11.13
N GLN A 21 -19.33 1.54 -11.33
CA GLN A 21 -18.52 2.75 -11.17
C GLN A 21 -18.41 3.11 -9.67
N GLY A 22 -17.36 3.84 -9.32
CA GLY A 22 -17.12 4.32 -7.95
C GLY A 22 -16.41 3.31 -7.04
N ASN A 23 -16.57 3.52 -5.74
CA ASN A 23 -15.77 2.85 -4.71
C ASN A 23 -16.35 1.48 -4.32
N SER A 24 -15.48 0.66 -3.69
CA SER A 24 -15.90 -0.59 -3.06
C SER A 24 -16.89 -0.34 -1.90
N SER A 25 -17.87 -1.20 -1.77
CA SER A 25 -18.77 -1.23 -0.61
C SER A 25 -18.08 -1.83 0.62
N THR A 26 -18.64 -1.56 1.79
CA THR A 26 -18.16 -2.17 3.06
C THR A 26 -18.19 -3.69 2.98
N ARG A 27 -19.24 -4.29 2.38
CA ARG A 27 -19.34 -5.75 2.19
C ARG A 27 -18.20 -6.32 1.37
N GLU A 28 -17.81 -5.66 0.28
CA GLU A 28 -16.70 -6.07 -0.57
C GLU A 28 -15.34 -5.97 0.14
N ARG A 29 -15.17 -4.93 0.96
CA ARG A 29 -13.96 -4.74 1.78
C ARG A 29 -13.84 -5.82 2.84
N ILE A 30 -14.91 -6.10 3.57
CA ILE A 30 -14.98 -7.16 4.57
C ILE A 30 -14.71 -8.53 3.93
N ALA A 31 -15.27 -8.81 2.75
CA ALA A 31 -15.03 -10.07 2.06
C ALA A 31 -13.55 -10.28 1.72
N LEU A 32 -12.84 -9.24 1.26
CA LEU A 32 -11.40 -9.33 1.01
C LEU A 32 -10.61 -9.56 2.30
N MET A 33 -10.95 -8.86 3.37
CA MET A 33 -10.27 -9.01 4.67
C MET A 33 -10.51 -10.39 5.28
N LYS A 34 -11.74 -10.89 5.25
CA LYS A 34 -12.06 -12.25 5.72
C LYS A 34 -11.28 -13.31 4.96
N ARG A 35 -11.16 -13.15 3.63
CA ARG A 35 -10.36 -14.06 2.81
C ARG A 35 -8.88 -14.04 3.18
N PHE A 36 -8.32 -12.86 3.47
CA PHE A 36 -6.95 -12.73 3.95
C PHE A 36 -6.77 -13.44 5.30
N ILE A 37 -7.66 -13.17 6.25
CA ILE A 37 -7.60 -13.76 7.60
C ILE A 37 -7.73 -15.27 7.55
N GLN A 38 -8.61 -15.79 6.69
CA GLN A 38 -8.81 -17.23 6.50
C GLN A 38 -7.56 -17.92 5.96
N GLN A 39 -6.85 -17.28 5.02
CA GLN A 39 -5.69 -17.86 4.35
C GLN A 39 -4.40 -17.74 5.17
N PHE A 40 -4.18 -16.58 5.79
CA PHE A 40 -2.90 -16.25 6.42
C PHE A 40 -2.97 -16.18 7.96
N GLY A 41 -4.16 -16.19 8.51
CA GLY A 41 -4.38 -15.99 9.93
C GLY A 41 -4.42 -14.50 10.34
N LYS A 42 -5.17 -14.21 11.40
CA LYS A 42 -5.34 -12.86 11.93
C LYS A 42 -4.05 -12.31 12.55
N GLY A 43 -3.23 -13.19 13.14
CA GLY A 43 -1.96 -12.82 13.77
C GLY A 43 -0.94 -12.21 12.81
N GLN A 44 -1.07 -12.45 11.49
CA GLN A 44 -0.22 -11.84 10.46
C GLN A 44 -0.62 -10.40 10.12
N LEU A 45 -1.74 -9.89 10.64
CA LEU A 45 -2.26 -8.56 10.38
C LEU A 45 -1.69 -7.57 11.41
N LEU A 46 -0.61 -6.86 11.06
CA LEU A 46 -0.04 -5.80 11.90
C LEU A 46 -0.93 -4.56 11.94
N GLY A 47 -1.61 -4.25 10.86
CA GLY A 47 -2.54 -3.14 10.74
C GLY A 47 -3.00 -2.89 9.32
N LEU A 48 -4.12 -2.20 9.17
CA LEU A 48 -4.71 -1.81 7.89
C LEU A 48 -4.44 -0.34 7.61
N LEU A 49 -3.93 -0.05 6.41
CA LEU A 49 -3.75 1.30 5.89
C LEU A 49 -4.77 1.54 4.78
N ALA A 50 -5.51 2.63 4.87
CA ALA A 50 -6.51 2.94 3.85
C ALA A 50 -6.69 4.45 3.64
N ASP A 51 -7.17 4.84 2.46
CA ASP A 51 -7.45 6.24 2.13
C ASP A 51 -8.81 6.69 2.66
N ARG A 52 -9.05 7.99 2.58
CA ARG A 52 -10.26 8.70 3.06
C ARG A 52 -11.58 8.14 2.52
N GLU A 53 -11.55 7.40 1.42
CA GLU A 53 -12.73 6.74 0.85
C GLU A 53 -13.16 5.51 1.66
N PHE A 54 -12.30 5.03 2.55
CA PHE A 54 -12.53 3.85 3.38
C PHE A 54 -13.06 4.22 4.78
N ILE A 55 -13.53 5.44 4.98
CA ILE A 55 -14.24 5.85 6.20
C ILE A 55 -15.72 5.51 6.05
N GLY A 56 -16.30 4.95 7.13
CA GLY A 56 -17.73 4.64 7.23
C GLY A 56 -18.02 3.83 8.48
N GLU A 57 -19.18 4.09 9.10
CA GLU A 57 -19.60 3.50 10.36
C GLU A 57 -19.46 1.97 10.37
N ALA A 58 -20.17 1.30 9.48
CA ALA A 58 -20.16 -0.16 9.41
C ALA A 58 -18.77 -0.77 9.15
N TRP A 59 -17.90 -0.02 8.45
CA TRP A 59 -16.52 -0.48 8.21
C TRP A 59 -15.65 -0.36 9.45
N LEU A 60 -15.68 0.79 10.12
CA LEU A 60 -14.89 1.02 11.34
C LEU A 60 -15.39 0.14 12.49
N ALA A 61 -16.71 -0.01 12.63
CA ALA A 61 -17.32 -0.91 13.62
C ALA A 61 -16.85 -2.36 13.41
N TRP A 62 -16.83 -2.84 12.16
CA TRP A 62 -16.35 -4.18 11.85
C TRP A 62 -14.85 -4.34 12.18
N LEU A 63 -14.01 -3.38 11.80
CA LEU A 63 -12.57 -3.41 12.14
C LEU A 63 -12.35 -3.45 13.66
N ASN A 64 -13.14 -2.68 14.40
CA ASN A 64 -13.07 -2.63 15.85
C ASN A 64 -13.53 -3.96 16.48
N THR A 65 -14.65 -4.52 16.04
CA THR A 65 -15.16 -5.83 16.48
C THR A 65 -14.14 -6.94 16.21
N GLU A 66 -13.50 -6.91 15.05
CA GLU A 66 -12.44 -7.87 14.70
C GLU A 66 -11.10 -7.53 15.37
N GLN A 67 -11.00 -6.46 16.14
CA GLN A 67 -9.75 -6.00 16.77
C GLN A 67 -8.60 -5.81 15.77
N ILE A 68 -8.92 -5.36 14.55
CA ILE A 68 -7.94 -5.06 13.52
C ILE A 68 -7.44 -3.64 13.71
N SER A 69 -6.15 -3.48 13.97
CA SER A 69 -5.53 -2.16 14.04
C SER A 69 -5.60 -1.47 12.67
N PHE A 70 -5.85 -0.16 12.66
CA PHE A 70 -5.92 0.59 11.41
C PHE A 70 -5.34 2.01 11.55
N HIS A 71 -4.88 2.53 10.40
CA HIS A 71 -4.55 3.94 10.19
C HIS A 71 -5.19 4.37 8.87
N ILE A 72 -6.23 5.17 8.95
CA ILE A 72 -7.04 5.59 7.79
C ILE A 72 -7.04 7.10 7.69
N ARG A 73 -6.74 7.64 6.51
CA ARG A 73 -6.87 9.07 6.24
C ARG A 73 -8.33 9.47 6.34
N ILE A 74 -8.60 10.63 6.97
CA ILE A 74 -9.94 11.22 7.02
C ILE A 74 -9.97 12.52 6.23
N LYS A 75 -11.19 12.97 5.88
CA LYS A 75 -11.39 14.28 5.28
C LYS A 75 -11.14 15.37 6.32
N LYS A 76 -10.54 16.48 5.90
CA LYS A 76 -10.25 17.63 6.78
C LYS A 76 -11.51 18.29 7.36
N ASP A 77 -12.65 18.12 6.68
CA ASP A 77 -13.97 18.61 7.05
C ASP A 77 -14.83 17.57 7.80
N ALA A 78 -14.28 16.37 8.07
CA ALA A 78 -14.96 15.35 8.85
C ALA A 78 -15.36 15.91 10.24
N LYS A 79 -16.59 15.62 10.68
CA LYS A 79 -17.09 16.04 11.99
C LYS A 79 -16.54 15.13 13.07
N VAL A 80 -15.94 15.73 14.09
CA VAL A 80 -15.40 15.04 15.27
C VAL A 80 -15.70 15.89 16.52
N PRO A 81 -15.84 15.29 17.72
CA PRO A 81 -16.08 16.06 18.92
C PRO A 81 -14.85 16.91 19.32
N SER A 82 -15.06 18.15 19.66
CA SER A 82 -14.06 19.02 20.30
C SER A 82 -13.71 18.53 21.71
N SER A 83 -12.86 19.25 22.44
CA SER A 83 -12.60 19.00 23.86
C SER A 83 -13.84 19.20 24.73
N ARG A 84 -14.80 20.01 24.28
CA ARG A 84 -16.06 20.32 24.96
C ARG A 84 -17.23 19.40 24.50
N GLY A 85 -16.98 18.44 23.62
CA GLY A 85 -18.00 17.55 23.05
C GLY A 85 -18.74 18.10 21.84
N GLU A 86 -18.57 19.39 21.48
CA GLU A 86 -19.21 19.99 20.33
C GLU A 86 -18.63 19.48 19.00
N PRO A 87 -19.47 19.23 17.97
CA PRO A 87 -19.02 18.77 16.67
C PRO A 87 -18.24 19.87 15.92
N VAL A 88 -16.96 19.65 15.70
CA VAL A 88 -16.06 20.55 14.95
C VAL A 88 -15.49 19.83 13.73
N GLN A 89 -14.99 20.58 12.76
CA GLN A 89 -14.25 19.98 11.64
C GLN A 89 -12.87 19.51 12.11
N ALA A 90 -12.44 18.32 11.69
CA ALA A 90 -11.16 17.74 12.11
C ALA A 90 -9.97 18.70 11.89
N LYS A 91 -9.99 19.49 10.80
CA LYS A 91 -8.95 20.50 10.53
C LYS A 91 -8.78 21.53 11.65
N GLN A 92 -9.85 21.87 12.41
CA GLN A 92 -9.80 22.85 13.48
C GLN A 92 -8.96 22.36 14.67
N LEU A 93 -8.88 21.05 14.87
CA LEU A 93 -8.06 20.43 15.91
C LEU A 93 -6.55 20.52 15.63
N PHE A 94 -6.17 20.83 14.38
CA PHE A 94 -4.78 20.85 13.92
C PHE A 94 -4.39 22.18 13.23
N GLN A 95 -5.19 23.24 13.40
CA GLN A 95 -4.92 24.54 12.75
C GLN A 95 -3.62 25.21 13.22
N PHE A 96 -3.14 24.85 14.42
CA PHE A 96 -1.92 25.38 15.03
C PHE A 96 -0.63 24.82 14.40
N LEU A 97 -0.71 23.73 13.62
CA LEU A 97 0.46 23.10 13.01
C LEU A 97 1.05 24.00 11.91
N LYS A 98 2.37 24.18 11.95
CA LYS A 98 3.17 24.77 10.88
C LYS A 98 3.58 23.72 9.85
N ALA A 99 4.03 24.16 8.68
CA ALA A 99 4.53 23.26 7.63
C ALA A 99 5.66 22.35 8.17
N GLY A 100 5.52 21.03 7.93
CA GLY A 100 6.43 20.00 8.43
C GLY A 100 6.12 19.51 9.85
N GLU A 101 5.22 20.18 10.61
CA GLU A 101 4.88 19.77 11.96
C GLU A 101 3.78 18.69 11.98
N ALA A 102 3.96 17.71 12.86
CA ALA A 102 2.99 16.67 13.16
C ALA A 102 2.59 16.69 14.63
N HIS A 103 1.34 16.33 14.91
CA HIS A 103 0.84 16.21 16.28
C HIS A 103 -0.18 15.08 16.37
N THR A 104 -0.14 14.33 17.47
CA THR A 104 -1.11 13.29 17.80
C THR A 104 -1.90 13.71 19.03
N LEU A 105 -3.23 13.69 18.95
CA LEU A 105 -4.07 14.01 20.09
C LEU A 105 -3.96 12.93 21.16
N ALA A 106 -3.81 13.35 22.42
CA ALA A 106 -3.66 12.44 23.54
C ALA A 106 -4.95 11.64 23.86
N THR A 107 -6.12 12.20 23.52
CA THR A 107 -7.43 11.63 23.82
C THR A 107 -8.10 11.11 22.56
N ALA A 108 -8.77 9.96 22.68
CA ALA A 108 -9.60 9.43 21.60
C ALA A 108 -10.77 10.39 21.29
N LYS A 109 -11.25 10.32 20.06
CA LYS A 109 -12.41 11.03 19.56
C LYS A 109 -13.40 10.05 18.96
N THR A 110 -14.65 10.14 19.35
CA THR A 110 -15.68 9.28 18.75
C THR A 110 -16.00 9.77 17.34
N MET A 111 -15.78 8.93 16.35
CA MET A 111 -16.06 9.19 14.95
C MET A 111 -16.88 8.04 14.37
N THR A 112 -18.07 8.35 13.83
CA THR A 112 -18.98 7.31 13.30
C THR A 112 -19.20 6.13 14.26
N GLY A 113 -19.41 6.44 15.56
CA GLY A 113 -19.70 5.41 16.59
C GLY A 113 -18.49 4.61 17.09
N VAL A 114 -17.27 4.95 16.64
CA VAL A 114 -16.02 4.25 17.06
C VAL A 114 -15.02 5.28 17.60
N ASP A 115 -14.36 4.92 18.68
CA ASP A 115 -13.29 5.75 19.24
C ASP A 115 -12.00 5.58 18.42
N VAL A 116 -11.45 6.72 18.00
CA VAL A 116 -10.22 6.78 17.20
C VAL A 116 -9.26 7.84 17.77
N PHE A 117 -7.99 7.61 17.61
CA PHE A 117 -6.94 8.59 17.90
C PHE A 117 -6.58 9.33 16.62
N LEU A 118 -6.55 10.67 16.69
CA LEU A 118 -6.27 11.51 15.53
C LEU A 118 -4.83 12.01 15.56
N SER A 119 -4.16 11.88 14.42
CA SER A 119 -2.83 12.43 14.16
C SER A 119 -2.90 13.35 12.96
N GLY A 120 -2.36 14.56 13.07
CA GLY A 120 -2.30 15.56 11.99
C GLY A 120 -0.86 15.84 11.57
N LEU A 121 -0.63 16.05 10.29
CA LEU A 121 0.61 16.55 9.71
C LEU A 121 0.29 17.68 8.73
N ARG A 122 0.94 18.83 8.89
CA ARG A 122 0.94 19.90 7.89
C ARG A 122 2.05 19.65 6.89
N LEU A 123 1.70 19.35 5.66
CA LEU A 123 2.67 19.15 4.58
C LEU A 123 3.36 20.46 4.19
N SER A 124 4.46 20.38 3.47
CA SER A 124 5.25 21.54 3.02
C SER A 124 4.49 22.49 2.08
N ASP A 125 3.52 21.95 1.34
CA ASP A 125 2.62 22.70 0.46
C ASP A 125 1.42 23.32 1.21
N GLY A 126 1.34 23.13 2.53
CA GLY A 126 0.27 23.62 3.39
C GLY A 126 -0.95 22.69 3.47
N GLU A 127 -1.00 21.58 2.74
CA GLU A 127 -2.07 20.59 2.88
C GLU A 127 -2.01 19.94 4.27
N LEU A 128 -3.19 19.71 4.87
CA LEU A 128 -3.32 19.02 6.14
C LEU A 128 -3.72 17.56 5.93
N LEU A 129 -2.83 16.66 6.33
CA LEU A 129 -3.06 15.23 6.39
C LEU A 129 -3.55 14.86 7.79
N ILE A 130 -4.72 14.21 7.90
CA ILE A 130 -5.27 13.75 9.18
C ILE A 130 -5.52 12.26 9.10
N ILE A 131 -5.00 11.52 10.08
CA ILE A 131 -5.09 10.06 10.19
C ILE A 131 -5.90 9.69 11.44
N ALA A 132 -6.89 8.84 11.25
CA ALA A 132 -7.61 8.17 12.33
C ALA A 132 -6.99 6.79 12.56
N SER A 133 -6.62 6.51 13.81
CA SER A 133 -5.99 5.27 14.24
C SER A 133 -6.85 4.58 15.31
N SER A 134 -6.91 3.25 15.29
CA SER A 134 -7.65 2.45 16.27
C SER A 134 -7.03 2.48 17.68
N LYS A 135 -5.75 2.82 17.78
CA LYS A 135 -4.99 2.90 19.03
C LYS A 135 -4.13 4.16 19.02
N ALA A 136 -3.76 4.64 20.21
CA ALA A 136 -2.78 5.71 20.35
C ALA A 136 -1.46 5.29 19.71
N CYS A 137 -0.95 6.12 18.80
CA CYS A 137 0.25 5.80 18.02
C CYS A 137 0.98 7.08 17.63
N LEU A 138 2.15 7.34 18.21
CA LEU A 138 2.92 8.55 17.96
C LEU A 138 3.47 8.60 16.52
N ASN A 139 3.77 7.45 15.94
CA ASN A 139 4.28 7.34 14.56
C ASN A 139 3.19 6.97 13.53
N ALA A 140 1.91 7.27 13.84
CA ALA A 140 0.77 6.98 12.94
C ALA A 140 0.94 7.57 11.53
N ILE A 141 1.51 8.76 11.42
CA ILE A 141 1.78 9.44 10.14
C ILE A 141 2.82 8.67 9.33
N GLU A 142 3.91 8.23 9.95
CA GLU A 142 4.96 7.44 9.30
C GLU A 142 4.42 6.09 8.83
N ILE A 143 3.71 5.38 9.71
CA ILE A 143 3.07 4.10 9.37
C ILE A 143 2.11 4.28 8.19
N TYR A 144 1.26 5.31 8.24
CA TYR A 144 0.35 5.60 7.14
C TYR A 144 1.07 5.93 5.83
N GLY A 145 2.24 6.57 5.90
CA GLY A 145 3.08 6.87 4.74
C GLY A 145 3.41 5.64 3.89
N LYS A 146 3.48 4.45 4.50
CA LYS A 146 3.68 3.18 3.78
C LYS A 146 2.55 2.86 2.80
N ARG A 147 1.36 3.42 2.98
CA ARG A 147 0.24 3.29 2.03
C ARG A 147 0.59 3.77 0.62
N TRP A 148 1.49 4.73 0.48
CA TRP A 148 1.91 5.26 -0.83
C TRP A 148 2.43 4.19 -1.78
N GLN A 149 2.88 3.06 -1.26
CA GLN A 149 3.39 1.95 -2.08
C GLN A 149 2.32 1.37 -3.02
N ILE A 150 1.03 1.43 -2.66
CA ILE A 150 -0.05 0.98 -3.55
C ILE A 150 -0.19 1.90 -4.78
N GLU A 151 0.06 3.19 -4.64
CA GLU A 151 0.03 4.14 -5.76
C GLU A 151 1.21 3.91 -6.70
N THR A 152 2.39 3.60 -6.15
CA THR A 152 3.56 3.19 -6.92
C THR A 152 3.28 1.90 -7.70
N LEU A 153 2.67 0.90 -7.07
CA LEU A 153 2.23 -0.33 -7.74
C LEU A 153 1.28 -0.03 -8.90
N PHE A 154 0.22 0.75 -8.67
CA PHE A 154 -0.72 1.12 -9.73
C PHE A 154 -0.03 1.86 -10.88
N SER A 155 0.91 2.74 -10.56
CA SER A 155 1.71 3.44 -11.58
C SER A 155 2.55 2.48 -12.42
N CYS A 156 3.12 1.41 -11.82
CA CYS A 156 3.87 0.38 -12.55
C CYS A 156 2.96 -0.48 -13.43
N LEU A 157 1.77 -0.84 -12.92
CA LEU A 157 0.80 -1.63 -13.69
C LEU A 157 0.21 -0.84 -14.87
N LYS A 158 -0.10 0.46 -14.66
CA LYS A 158 -0.79 1.29 -15.64
C LYS A 158 0.13 1.85 -16.72
N GLY A 159 1.15 2.62 -16.37
CA GLY A 159 1.92 3.36 -17.35
C GLY A 159 3.44 3.18 -17.28
N ARG A 160 4.02 3.06 -16.07
CA ARG A 160 5.47 3.06 -15.90
C ARG A 160 6.17 1.72 -16.14
N GLY A 161 5.45 0.67 -16.44
CA GLY A 161 6.00 -0.68 -16.62
C GLY A 161 5.23 -1.49 -17.62
N PHE A 162 4.02 -1.94 -17.27
CA PHE A 162 3.26 -2.91 -18.06
C PHE A 162 2.25 -2.29 -19.03
N ASN A 163 1.96 -0.98 -18.91
CA ASN A 163 1.05 -0.24 -19.79
C ASN A 163 -0.31 -0.90 -19.99
N LEU A 164 -0.89 -1.46 -18.90
CA LEU A 164 -2.16 -2.21 -19.00
C LEU A 164 -3.31 -1.35 -19.54
N GLU A 165 -3.30 -0.04 -19.37
CA GLU A 165 -4.31 0.87 -19.90
C GLU A 165 -4.24 1.00 -21.43
N GLU A 166 -3.06 0.87 -22.03
CA GLU A 166 -2.86 0.94 -23.49
C GLU A 166 -3.36 -0.32 -24.21
N THR A 167 -3.56 -1.42 -23.49
CA THR A 167 -4.05 -2.68 -24.08
C THR A 167 -5.47 -2.56 -24.62
N ARG A 168 -6.24 -1.57 -24.17
CA ARG A 168 -7.67 -1.34 -24.50
C ARG A 168 -8.55 -2.55 -24.31
N VAL A 169 -8.10 -3.54 -23.53
CA VAL A 169 -8.89 -4.75 -23.21
C VAL A 169 -10.03 -4.37 -22.28
N THR A 170 -11.26 -4.63 -22.71
CA THR A 170 -12.48 -4.36 -21.93
C THR A 170 -13.06 -5.63 -21.29
N ASP A 171 -12.75 -6.80 -21.84
CA ASP A 171 -13.20 -8.08 -21.29
C ASP A 171 -12.59 -8.34 -19.92
N ARG A 172 -13.45 -8.54 -18.93
CA ARG A 172 -13.03 -8.68 -17.52
C ARG A 172 -12.22 -9.95 -17.23
N ALA A 173 -12.55 -11.05 -17.90
CA ALA A 173 -11.84 -12.30 -17.72
C ALA A 173 -10.40 -12.17 -18.24
N ARG A 174 -10.23 -11.47 -19.37
CA ARG A 174 -8.91 -11.15 -19.93
C ARG A 174 -8.16 -10.17 -19.03
N ILE A 175 -8.81 -9.08 -18.56
CA ILE A 175 -8.18 -8.13 -17.61
C ILE A 175 -7.71 -8.86 -16.35
N LYS A 176 -8.54 -9.77 -15.80
CA LYS A 176 -8.17 -10.54 -14.61
C LYS A 176 -6.92 -11.39 -14.85
N ARG A 177 -6.82 -12.07 -16.00
CA ARG A 177 -5.65 -12.89 -16.37
C ARG A 177 -4.40 -12.03 -16.58
N LEU A 178 -4.53 -10.92 -17.33
CA LEU A 178 -3.44 -9.96 -17.54
C LEU A 178 -2.92 -9.39 -16.21
N LEU A 179 -3.84 -9.07 -15.29
CA LEU A 179 -3.46 -8.54 -13.99
C LEU A 179 -2.68 -9.59 -13.17
N VAL A 180 -3.06 -10.88 -13.21
CA VAL A 180 -2.28 -11.95 -12.56
C VAL A 180 -0.85 -11.99 -13.10
N VAL A 181 -0.70 -12.04 -14.43
CA VAL A 181 0.62 -12.07 -15.08
C VAL A 181 1.44 -10.84 -14.73
N ALA A 182 0.83 -9.65 -14.80
CA ALA A 182 1.50 -8.39 -14.47
C ALA A 182 1.93 -8.31 -13.00
N VAL A 183 1.13 -8.84 -12.06
CA VAL A 183 1.46 -8.90 -10.63
C VAL A 183 2.65 -9.84 -10.39
N VAL A 184 2.65 -11.03 -10.98
CA VAL A 184 3.79 -11.97 -10.88
C VAL A 184 5.05 -11.32 -11.46
N ALA A 185 4.95 -10.73 -12.66
CA ALA A 185 6.08 -10.05 -13.30
C ALA A 185 6.57 -8.83 -12.49
N PHE A 186 5.66 -8.11 -11.82
CA PHE A 186 6.01 -7.01 -10.92
C PHE A 186 6.84 -7.49 -9.72
N CYS A 187 6.39 -8.54 -9.04
CA CYS A 187 7.10 -9.11 -7.90
C CYS A 187 8.47 -9.65 -8.33
N TRP A 188 8.52 -10.34 -9.44
CA TRP A 188 9.76 -10.91 -9.99
C TRP A 188 10.76 -9.81 -10.38
N ALA A 189 10.34 -8.81 -11.14
CA ALA A 189 11.18 -7.67 -11.49
C ALA A 189 11.72 -6.95 -10.23
N HIS A 190 10.89 -6.78 -9.21
CA HIS A 190 11.33 -6.17 -7.96
C HIS A 190 12.44 -7.00 -7.29
N ARG A 191 12.25 -8.31 -7.15
CA ARG A 191 13.21 -9.22 -6.53
C ARG A 191 14.54 -9.25 -7.28
N ILE A 192 14.51 -9.31 -8.61
CA ILE A 192 15.74 -9.26 -9.44
C ILE A 192 16.47 -7.93 -9.24
N GLY A 193 15.75 -6.81 -9.19
CA GLY A 193 16.36 -5.50 -8.97
C GLY A 193 16.93 -5.33 -7.57
N GLU A 194 16.30 -5.90 -6.54
CA GLU A 194 16.81 -5.96 -5.17
C GLU A 194 18.09 -6.78 -5.14
N TRP A 195 18.06 -7.99 -5.67
CA TRP A 195 19.23 -8.87 -5.75
C TRP A 195 20.39 -8.24 -6.52
N GLN A 196 20.12 -7.61 -7.66
CA GLN A 196 21.12 -6.89 -8.44
C GLN A 196 21.78 -5.77 -7.64
N HIS A 197 20.99 -5.02 -6.85
CA HIS A 197 21.49 -3.97 -5.99
C HIS A 197 22.40 -4.49 -4.87
N GLU A 198 22.00 -5.59 -4.24
CA GLU A 198 22.69 -6.17 -3.08
C GLU A 198 23.96 -6.95 -3.47
N ASN A 199 23.93 -7.67 -4.60
CA ASN A 199 24.95 -8.68 -4.91
C ASN A 199 25.83 -8.35 -6.13
N VAL A 200 25.39 -7.48 -7.04
CA VAL A 200 26.13 -7.22 -8.29
C VAL A 200 26.56 -5.77 -8.40
N LYS A 201 25.61 -4.86 -8.40
CA LYS A 201 25.91 -3.43 -8.56
C LYS A 201 24.89 -2.57 -7.82
N PRO A 202 25.32 -1.87 -6.75
CA PRO A 202 24.46 -0.97 -6.02
C PRO A 202 23.88 0.14 -6.91
N ILE A 203 22.58 0.41 -6.75
CA ILE A 203 21.91 1.51 -7.46
C ILE A 203 22.43 2.83 -6.89
N LYS A 204 22.87 3.73 -7.75
CA LYS A 204 23.36 5.05 -7.36
C LYS A 204 22.29 5.82 -6.57
N VAL A 205 22.71 6.44 -5.47
CA VAL A 205 21.89 7.35 -4.68
C VAL A 205 22.13 8.77 -5.20
N LYS A 206 21.04 9.51 -5.47
CA LYS A 206 21.10 10.91 -5.92
C LYS A 206 21.41 11.86 -4.75
N LYS A 207 21.79 13.10 -5.03
CA LYS A 207 22.11 14.13 -4.02
C LYS A 207 21.03 14.31 -2.94
N HIS A 208 19.77 14.10 -3.29
CA HIS A 208 18.60 14.16 -2.39
C HIS A 208 18.26 12.83 -1.72
N GLN A 209 19.25 11.94 -1.58
CA GLN A 209 19.18 10.66 -0.86
C GLN A 209 18.16 9.63 -1.39
N ARG A 210 17.67 9.78 -2.62
CA ARG A 210 16.81 8.78 -3.28
C ARG A 210 17.61 7.99 -4.30
N MET A 211 17.29 6.71 -4.43
CA MET A 211 17.85 5.86 -5.48
C MET A 211 17.56 6.43 -6.87
N ALA A 212 18.51 6.33 -7.79
CA ALA A 212 18.37 6.82 -9.16
C ALA A 212 17.29 6.07 -9.95
N LYS A 213 17.13 4.77 -9.68
CA LYS A 213 16.07 3.90 -10.21
C LYS A 213 15.49 3.08 -9.06
N SER A 214 14.21 2.68 -9.14
CA SER A 214 13.61 1.70 -8.22
C SER A 214 14.12 0.30 -8.53
N PHE A 215 14.05 -0.61 -7.56
CA PHE A 215 14.35 -2.03 -7.77
C PHE A 215 13.50 -2.61 -8.90
N PHE A 216 12.19 -2.31 -8.91
CA PHE A 216 11.31 -2.72 -10.00
C PHE A 216 11.85 -2.30 -11.38
N ARG A 217 12.29 -1.05 -11.54
CA ARG A 217 12.78 -0.56 -12.83
C ARG A 217 14.08 -1.24 -13.25
N VAL A 218 15.00 -1.45 -12.33
CA VAL A 218 16.26 -2.16 -12.62
C VAL A 218 15.98 -3.60 -13.02
N GLY A 219 15.16 -4.31 -12.26
CA GLY A 219 14.83 -5.70 -12.56
C GLY A 219 14.00 -5.85 -13.83
N LEU A 220 13.08 -4.93 -14.12
CA LEU A 220 12.32 -4.94 -15.38
C LEU A 220 13.24 -4.73 -16.59
N ASP A 221 14.20 -3.80 -16.50
CA ASP A 221 15.20 -3.58 -17.55
C ASP A 221 16.03 -4.86 -17.78
N LEU A 222 16.51 -5.49 -16.71
CA LEU A 222 17.25 -6.76 -16.78
C LEU A 222 16.44 -7.90 -17.40
N LEU A 223 15.18 -8.06 -16.97
CA LEU A 223 14.28 -9.09 -17.55
C LEU A 223 14.06 -8.86 -19.05
N ARG A 224 13.84 -7.61 -19.46
CA ARG A 224 13.67 -7.25 -20.87
C ARG A 224 14.93 -7.57 -21.68
N ASP A 225 16.09 -7.17 -21.18
CA ASP A 225 17.36 -7.44 -21.85
C ASP A 225 17.61 -8.96 -21.98
N SER A 226 17.28 -9.75 -20.94
CA SER A 226 17.40 -11.20 -20.96
C SER A 226 16.47 -11.89 -21.96
N LEU A 227 15.26 -11.35 -22.16
CA LEU A 227 14.30 -11.87 -23.13
C LEU A 227 14.65 -11.49 -24.58
N LEU A 228 15.27 -10.33 -24.78
CA LEU A 228 15.66 -9.85 -26.11
C LEU A 228 16.98 -10.44 -26.59
N ASN A 229 17.88 -10.84 -25.68
CA ASN A 229 19.19 -11.41 -25.95
C ASN A 229 19.35 -12.80 -25.30
N PRO A 230 18.59 -13.81 -25.74
CA PRO A 230 18.50 -15.09 -25.02
C PRO A 230 19.82 -15.88 -25.01
N ILE A 231 20.70 -15.70 -25.99
CA ILE A 231 21.94 -16.50 -26.13
C ILE A 231 22.93 -16.14 -25.00
N ASP A 232 23.10 -14.85 -24.68
CA ASP A 232 24.05 -14.39 -23.66
C ASP A 232 23.43 -14.35 -22.24
N SER A 233 22.12 -14.29 -22.16
CA SER A 233 21.40 -14.04 -20.90
C SER A 233 20.60 -15.24 -20.39
N LEU A 234 20.49 -16.35 -21.13
CA LEU A 234 19.77 -17.55 -20.66
C LEU A 234 20.35 -18.09 -19.35
N ARG A 235 21.67 -18.05 -19.20
CA ARG A 235 22.37 -18.48 -17.99
C ARG A 235 22.04 -17.56 -16.80
N LEU A 236 22.05 -16.26 -17.03
CA LEU A 236 21.69 -15.25 -16.05
C LEU A 236 20.20 -15.30 -15.70
N PHE A 237 19.35 -15.55 -16.71
CA PHE A 237 17.91 -15.74 -16.53
C PHE A 237 17.62 -16.99 -15.68
N CYS A 238 18.25 -18.13 -15.98
CA CYS A 238 18.10 -19.36 -15.20
C CYS A 238 18.60 -19.18 -13.76
N GLN A 239 19.75 -18.53 -13.56
CA GLN A 239 20.26 -18.24 -12.22
C GLN A 239 19.29 -17.34 -11.43
N ASN A 240 18.77 -16.27 -12.02
CA ASN A 240 17.80 -15.40 -11.41
C ASN A 240 16.46 -16.07 -11.13
N PHE A 241 16.03 -17.00 -11.99
CA PHE A 241 14.81 -17.77 -11.82
C PHE A 241 14.95 -18.83 -10.71
N LEU A 242 16.06 -19.53 -10.65
CA LEU A 242 16.36 -20.49 -9.60
C LEU A 242 16.43 -19.81 -8.23
N GLN A 243 17.07 -18.66 -8.13
CA GLN A 243 17.09 -17.89 -6.88
C GLN A 243 15.70 -17.39 -6.45
N PHE A 244 14.79 -17.14 -7.39
CA PHE A 244 13.41 -16.81 -7.07
C PHE A 244 12.67 -18.00 -6.44
N ILE A 245 12.97 -19.24 -6.89
CA ILE A 245 12.38 -20.49 -6.38
C ILE A 245 13.03 -20.93 -5.07
N ASP A 246 14.37 -20.91 -4.96
CA ASP A 246 15.10 -21.33 -3.76
C ASP A 246 14.76 -20.53 -2.48
N LEU A 247 14.23 -19.33 -2.64
CA LEU A 247 13.75 -18.53 -1.51
C LEU A 247 12.43 -19.03 -0.91
N GLU A 248 11.64 -19.84 -1.65
CA GLU A 248 10.45 -20.50 -1.08
C GLU A 248 10.85 -21.59 -0.07
N GLU A 249 11.94 -22.31 -0.28
CA GLU A 249 12.41 -23.34 0.66
C GLU A 249 12.96 -22.74 1.96
N ALA A 250 13.60 -21.60 1.92
CA ALA A 250 14.13 -20.92 3.10
C ALA A 250 13.03 -20.35 4.04
N TYR A 251 11.85 -20.04 3.49
CA TYR A 251 10.71 -19.53 4.26
C TYR A 251 9.74 -20.62 4.74
N CYS A 252 9.79 -21.82 4.17
CA CYS A 252 9.00 -22.96 4.65
C CYS A 252 9.66 -23.70 5.83
N ASN A 253 10.95 -23.45 6.08
CA ASN A 253 11.73 -24.12 7.15
C ASN A 253 12.09 -23.21 8.33
N SER A 254 11.53 -22.01 8.41
CA SER A 254 11.65 -21.06 9.52
C SER A 254 10.26 -20.76 10.14
#